data_2ae8ad04cfcc55fabcf658b5536c0775
#
_entry.id   2ae8ad04cfcc55fabcf658b5536c0775
#
_cell.length_a   1.000
_cell.length_b   1.000
_cell.length_c   1.000
_cell.angle_alpha   90.00
_cell.angle_beta   90.00
_cell.angle_gamma   90.00
#
_symmetry.space_group_name_H-M   'P 1'
#
loop_
_entity.id
_entity.type
_entity.pdbx_description
1 polymer ?
#
loop_
_entity_poly.entity_id
_entity_poly.type
_entity_poly.pdbx_seq_one_letter_code
_entity_poly.pdbx_strand_id
1 'polypeptide(L)'
;MQAFDYERPLSVDAAVQLLAGEQARALAGGTDLVAQLKEGRRTARVVVDLKHIRELTGVSRRPDGGWSIGAATSVRELAANIVLGAEHPGLIAAARLIGSLQIQSRASLGGNLCNGAPSADAVPLLISLEAMAVIAGPAGRRTVLVETLPVGPGRTALAAGEVLVAVELLPRPLRSAARYLRFTPRREMDIAIAGAGVALAIGGMGEIAQIGRASCRERV
;
A
#
# COMPACT_ATOMS: atom_id res chain seq x y z
N MET A 1 16.78 13.29 -16.01
CA MET A 1 15.50 12.61 -16.23
C MET A 1 15.22 12.62 -17.72
N GLN A 2 14.91 11.47 -18.32
CA GLN A 2 14.51 11.39 -19.72
C GLN A 2 13.09 11.95 -19.91
N ALA A 3 12.77 12.43 -21.10
CA ALA A 3 11.42 12.85 -21.46
C ALA A 3 10.49 11.61 -21.47
N PHE A 4 9.24 11.80 -21.05
CA PHE A 4 8.20 10.79 -21.06
C PHE A 4 6.85 11.45 -21.34
N ASP A 5 5.92 10.69 -21.86
CA ASP A 5 4.54 11.11 -22.01
C ASP A 5 3.81 10.97 -20.67
N TYR A 6 2.92 11.93 -20.37
CA TYR A 6 2.15 11.93 -19.14
C TYR A 6 0.67 11.76 -19.44
N GLU A 7 0.10 10.66 -18.95
CA GLU A 7 -1.29 10.28 -19.19
C GLU A 7 -2.11 10.33 -17.90
N ARG A 8 -3.37 10.78 -18.04
CA ARG A 8 -4.30 10.93 -16.90
C ARG A 8 -5.62 10.21 -17.19
N PRO A 9 -5.63 8.87 -17.13
CA PRO A 9 -6.86 8.10 -17.31
C PRO A 9 -7.88 8.40 -16.20
N LEU A 10 -9.17 8.31 -16.54
CA LEU A 10 -10.28 8.51 -15.60
C LEU A 10 -10.95 7.19 -15.21
N SER A 11 -10.52 6.07 -15.78
CA SER A 11 -11.02 4.73 -15.46
C SER A 11 -9.89 3.73 -15.26
N VAL A 12 -10.18 2.67 -14.51
CA VAL A 12 -9.25 1.55 -14.29
C VAL A 12 -8.89 0.89 -15.62
N ASP A 13 -9.86 0.65 -16.50
CA ASP A 13 -9.64 -0.01 -17.78
C ASP A 13 -8.69 0.79 -18.69
N ALA A 14 -8.87 2.11 -18.75
CA ALA A 14 -7.95 2.97 -19.48
C ALA A 14 -6.53 2.94 -18.90
N ALA A 15 -6.39 2.91 -17.56
CA ALA A 15 -5.09 2.76 -16.90
C ALA A 15 -4.45 1.41 -17.22
N VAL A 16 -5.20 0.31 -17.19
CA VAL A 16 -4.75 -1.04 -17.55
C VAL A 16 -4.20 -1.06 -18.98
N GLN A 17 -4.93 -0.48 -19.94
CA GLN A 17 -4.49 -0.40 -21.33
C GLN A 17 -3.16 0.38 -21.47
N LEU A 18 -3.04 1.53 -20.83
CA LEU A 18 -1.82 2.33 -20.86
C LEU A 18 -0.65 1.62 -20.20
N LEU A 19 -0.89 0.93 -19.06
CA LEU A 19 0.14 0.21 -18.31
C LEU A 19 0.58 -1.10 -18.97
N ALA A 20 -0.18 -1.63 -19.93
CA ALA A 20 0.24 -2.74 -20.77
C ALA A 20 1.32 -2.33 -21.79
N GLY A 21 1.50 -1.03 -22.04
CA GLY A 21 2.51 -0.48 -22.93
C GLY A 21 3.94 -0.67 -22.42
N GLU A 22 4.88 -0.71 -23.35
CA GLU A 22 6.30 -0.84 -23.02
C GLU A 22 6.80 0.35 -22.19
N GLN A 23 7.50 0.06 -21.10
CA GLN A 23 8.05 1.08 -20.17
C GLN A 23 7.00 2.06 -19.62
N ALA A 24 5.72 1.64 -19.54
CA ALA A 24 4.71 2.38 -18.82
C ALA A 24 4.91 2.25 -17.30
N ARG A 25 4.69 3.33 -16.56
CA ARG A 25 4.86 3.38 -15.10
C ARG A 25 3.64 4.00 -14.43
N ALA A 26 3.08 3.29 -13.49
CA ALA A 26 2.00 3.79 -12.64
C ALA A 26 2.51 4.87 -11.68
N LEU A 27 1.79 5.98 -11.60
CA LEU A 27 2.06 7.10 -10.73
C LEU A 27 0.89 7.30 -9.76
N ALA A 28 1.07 6.94 -8.50
CA ALA A 28 0.20 7.36 -7.40
C ALA A 28 0.73 8.66 -6.78
N GLY A 29 1.33 8.62 -5.60
CA GLY A 29 1.91 9.80 -4.95
C GLY A 29 3.17 10.35 -5.61
N GLY A 30 3.94 9.50 -6.26
CA GLY A 30 5.18 9.86 -6.96
C GLY A 30 6.39 10.06 -6.06
N THR A 31 6.28 9.87 -4.76
CA THR A 31 7.35 10.12 -3.79
C THR A 31 8.59 9.25 -4.02
N ASP A 32 8.41 8.05 -4.53
CA ASP A 32 9.51 7.15 -4.93
C ASP A 32 9.79 7.23 -6.43
N LEU A 33 8.74 7.09 -7.27
CA LEU A 33 8.91 6.99 -8.73
C LEU A 33 9.62 8.21 -9.31
N VAL A 34 9.24 9.43 -8.89
CA VAL A 34 9.84 10.65 -9.44
C VAL A 34 11.33 10.74 -9.07
N ALA A 35 11.70 10.37 -7.84
CA ALA A 35 13.10 10.30 -7.42
C ALA A 35 13.88 9.26 -8.26
N GLN A 36 13.33 8.07 -8.41
CA GLN A 36 13.93 7.00 -9.21
C GLN A 36 14.14 7.37 -10.68
N LEU A 37 13.18 8.12 -11.28
CA LEU A 37 13.30 8.63 -12.65
C LEU A 37 14.38 9.72 -12.76
N LYS A 38 14.45 10.63 -11.76
CA LYS A 38 15.48 11.69 -11.71
C LYS A 38 16.89 11.12 -11.61
N GLU A 39 17.07 10.09 -10.79
CA GLU A 39 18.34 9.41 -10.54
C GLU A 39 18.71 8.38 -11.63
N GLY A 40 17.84 8.16 -12.61
CA GLY A 40 18.07 7.19 -13.67
C GLY A 40 17.98 5.72 -13.22
N ARG A 41 17.53 5.46 -11.98
CA ARG A 41 17.31 4.09 -11.47
C ARG A 41 16.12 3.40 -12.13
N ARG A 42 15.19 4.17 -12.68
CA ARG A 42 14.09 3.69 -13.52
C ARG A 42 13.96 4.57 -14.77
N THR A 43 13.41 3.99 -15.82
CA THR A 43 13.02 4.68 -17.04
C THR A 43 11.53 4.55 -17.27
N ALA A 44 10.94 5.53 -17.95
CA ALA A 44 9.57 5.51 -18.39
C ALA A 44 9.46 6.15 -19.79
N ARG A 45 8.66 5.55 -20.66
CA ARG A 45 8.17 6.20 -21.89
C ARG A 45 6.83 6.88 -21.61
N VAL A 46 6.00 6.25 -20.78
CA VAL A 46 4.69 6.77 -20.37
C VAL A 46 4.59 6.70 -18.85
N VAL A 47 4.15 7.80 -18.24
CA VAL A 47 3.78 7.87 -16.81
C VAL A 47 2.27 8.01 -16.70
N VAL A 48 1.62 7.03 -16.09
CA VAL A 48 0.16 6.93 -15.97
C VAL A 48 -0.27 7.39 -14.59
N ASP A 49 -0.88 8.56 -14.49
CA ASP A 49 -1.35 9.13 -13.23
C ASP A 49 -2.67 8.53 -12.77
N LEU A 50 -2.61 7.77 -11.69
CA LEU A 50 -3.75 7.02 -11.16
C LEU A 50 -4.66 7.84 -10.23
N LYS A 51 -4.24 9.01 -9.77
CA LYS A 51 -4.96 9.80 -8.74
C LYS A 51 -6.28 10.39 -9.20
N HIS A 52 -6.53 10.39 -10.51
CA HIS A 52 -7.78 10.90 -11.10
C HIS A 52 -8.82 9.81 -11.32
N ILE A 53 -8.47 8.56 -11.05
CA ILE A 53 -9.39 7.42 -11.10
C ILE A 53 -10.13 7.34 -9.76
N ARG A 54 -11.41 7.67 -9.76
CA ARG A 54 -12.23 7.74 -8.54
C ARG A 54 -12.20 6.43 -7.73
N GLU A 55 -12.14 5.31 -8.41
CA GLU A 55 -12.12 3.97 -7.79
C GLU A 55 -10.83 3.69 -7.02
N LEU A 56 -9.72 4.34 -7.38
CA LEU A 56 -8.43 4.18 -6.73
C LEU A 56 -8.22 5.14 -5.55
N THR A 57 -9.20 5.97 -5.22
CA THR A 57 -9.08 6.98 -4.17
C THR A 57 -10.21 6.85 -3.15
N GLY A 58 -9.92 7.30 -1.93
CA GLY A 58 -10.87 7.29 -0.82
C GLY A 58 -10.83 6.04 0.04
N VAL A 59 -11.60 6.08 1.11
CA VAL A 59 -11.74 5.03 2.11
C VAL A 59 -13.22 4.77 2.32
N SER A 60 -13.68 3.55 2.13
CA SER A 60 -15.08 3.20 2.24
C SER A 60 -15.31 1.92 3.05
N ARG A 61 -16.48 1.84 3.67
CA ARG A 61 -16.95 0.63 4.34
C ARG A 61 -17.43 -0.38 3.31
N ARG A 62 -17.06 -1.64 3.46
CA ARG A 62 -17.56 -2.75 2.66
C ARG A 62 -18.89 -3.27 3.24
N PRO A 63 -19.73 -3.92 2.41
CA PRO A 63 -20.99 -4.51 2.88
C PRO A 63 -20.82 -5.57 3.99
N ASP A 64 -19.69 -6.27 4.00
CA ASP A 64 -19.35 -7.27 5.02
C ASP A 64 -18.88 -6.66 6.36
N GLY A 65 -18.77 -5.33 6.43
CA GLY A 65 -18.27 -4.62 7.60
C GLY A 65 -16.74 -4.41 7.61
N GLY A 66 -16.03 -4.88 6.59
CA GLY A 66 -14.62 -4.57 6.36
C GLY A 66 -14.40 -3.18 5.77
N TRP A 67 -13.19 -2.90 5.32
CA TRP A 67 -12.81 -1.63 4.72
C TRP A 67 -12.19 -1.83 3.34
N SER A 68 -12.44 -0.89 2.45
CA SER A 68 -11.75 -0.76 1.17
C SER A 68 -11.02 0.58 1.13
N ILE A 69 -9.72 0.53 0.87
CA ILE A 69 -8.82 1.68 0.82
C ILE A 69 -8.28 1.75 -0.60
N GLY A 70 -8.68 2.75 -1.37
CA GLY A 70 -8.20 2.96 -2.73
C GLY A 70 -6.67 3.08 -2.76
N ALA A 71 -6.01 2.40 -3.70
CA ALA A 71 -4.56 2.28 -3.75
C ALA A 71 -3.82 3.62 -3.90
N ALA A 72 -4.46 4.62 -4.52
CA ALA A 72 -3.91 5.97 -4.69
C ALA A 72 -4.35 6.96 -3.59
N THR A 73 -5.12 6.51 -2.60
CA THR A 73 -5.50 7.33 -1.44
C THR A 73 -4.26 7.80 -0.71
N SER A 74 -4.16 9.11 -0.45
CA SER A 74 -3.01 9.64 0.28
C SER A 74 -2.99 9.16 1.73
N VAL A 75 -1.79 8.97 2.29
CA VAL A 75 -1.61 8.62 3.71
C VAL A 75 -2.26 9.66 4.61
N ARG A 76 -2.21 10.94 4.22
CA ARG A 76 -2.86 12.03 4.96
C ARG A 76 -4.37 11.85 5.01
N GLU A 77 -5.01 11.52 3.89
CA GLU A 77 -6.45 11.26 3.81
C GLU A 77 -6.82 10.01 4.61
N LEU A 78 -6.07 8.93 4.44
CA LEU A 78 -6.23 7.71 5.24
C LEU A 78 -6.18 8.01 6.73
N ALA A 79 -5.16 8.76 7.18
CA ALA A 79 -4.97 9.11 8.59
C ALA A 79 -6.00 10.10 9.15
N ALA A 80 -6.75 10.80 8.30
CA ALA A 80 -7.83 11.69 8.67
C ALA A 80 -9.18 10.97 8.85
N ASN A 81 -9.30 9.71 8.43
CA ASN A 81 -10.52 8.93 8.60
C ASN A 81 -10.67 8.49 10.05
N ILE A 82 -11.53 9.18 10.79
CA ILE A 82 -11.70 8.97 12.23
C ILE A 82 -12.25 7.58 12.54
N VAL A 83 -13.20 7.08 11.74
CA VAL A 83 -13.87 5.79 11.99
C VAL A 83 -12.89 4.64 11.75
N LEU A 84 -12.18 4.64 10.62
CA LEU A 84 -11.12 3.67 10.36
C LEU A 84 -10.03 3.75 11.44
N GLY A 85 -9.66 4.97 11.85
CA GLY A 85 -8.64 5.19 12.88
C GLY A 85 -9.03 4.63 14.25
N ALA A 86 -10.30 4.69 14.62
CA ALA A 86 -10.82 4.09 15.85
C ALA A 86 -10.82 2.55 15.79
N GLU A 87 -11.11 1.97 14.63
CA GLU A 87 -11.13 0.52 14.45
C GLU A 87 -9.74 -0.08 14.21
N HIS A 88 -8.89 0.61 13.45
CA HIS A 88 -7.55 0.14 13.08
C HIS A 88 -6.44 1.15 13.46
N PRO A 89 -6.31 1.52 14.75
CA PRO A 89 -5.34 2.53 15.17
C PRO A 89 -3.89 2.14 14.84
N GLY A 90 -3.58 0.84 14.86
CA GLY A 90 -2.26 0.34 14.47
C GLY A 90 -1.93 0.61 13.00
N LEU A 91 -2.91 0.48 12.09
CA LEU A 91 -2.72 0.79 10.67
C LEU A 91 -2.44 2.29 10.45
N ILE A 92 -3.21 3.14 11.11
CA ILE A 92 -2.99 4.59 11.02
C ILE A 92 -1.61 4.97 11.61
N ALA A 93 -1.22 4.35 12.72
CA ALA A 93 0.11 4.57 13.30
C ALA A 93 1.23 4.14 12.34
N ALA A 94 1.12 2.96 11.72
CA ALA A 94 2.10 2.48 10.72
C ALA A 94 2.15 3.39 9.48
N ALA A 95 1.00 3.79 8.96
CA ALA A 95 0.91 4.68 7.81
C ALA A 95 1.56 6.05 8.09
N ARG A 96 1.41 6.60 9.29
CA ARG A 96 2.05 7.86 9.71
C ARG A 96 3.57 7.79 9.83
N LEU A 97 4.16 6.61 9.80
CA LEU A 97 5.61 6.44 9.74
C LEU A 97 6.19 6.59 8.32
N ILE A 98 5.33 6.62 7.29
CA ILE A 98 5.74 6.78 5.90
C ILE A 98 6.17 8.24 5.67
N GLY A 99 7.47 8.47 5.64
CA GLY A 99 8.06 9.78 5.36
C GLY A 99 7.64 10.89 6.34
N SER A 100 7.62 12.13 5.86
CA SER A 100 7.18 13.32 6.59
C SER A 100 5.71 13.66 6.27
N LEU A 101 5.13 14.64 6.98
CA LEU A 101 3.77 15.15 6.69
C LEU A 101 3.62 15.62 5.23
N GLN A 102 4.67 16.21 4.64
CA GLN A 102 4.69 16.64 3.24
C GLN A 102 4.64 15.43 2.31
N ILE A 103 5.43 14.39 2.62
CA ILE A 103 5.40 13.12 1.87
C ILE A 103 4.05 12.45 2.01
N GLN A 104 3.46 12.39 3.20
CA GLN A 104 2.16 11.77 3.47
C GLN A 104 1.01 12.42 2.71
N SER A 105 1.11 13.68 2.34
CA SER A 105 0.12 14.35 1.49
C SER A 105 0.09 13.81 0.06
N ARG A 106 1.13 13.09 -0.36
CA ARG A 106 1.29 12.51 -1.70
C ARG A 106 1.40 10.99 -1.68
N ALA A 107 2.23 10.43 -0.79
CA ALA A 107 2.41 8.99 -0.63
C ALA A 107 1.07 8.29 -0.36
N SER A 108 0.89 7.11 -0.93
CA SER A 108 -0.31 6.29 -0.73
C SER A 108 0.06 4.90 -0.22
N LEU A 109 -0.92 4.24 0.42
CA LEU A 109 -0.76 2.88 0.92
C LEU A 109 -0.41 1.90 -0.21
N GLY A 110 -1.14 2.00 -1.33
CA GLY A 110 -0.86 1.18 -2.52
C GLY A 110 0.50 1.49 -3.15
N GLY A 111 0.92 2.76 -3.19
CA GLY A 111 2.25 3.15 -3.66
C GLY A 111 3.36 2.56 -2.79
N ASN A 112 3.21 2.59 -1.46
CA ASN A 112 4.14 1.99 -0.51
C ASN A 112 4.27 0.47 -0.71
N LEU A 113 3.14 -0.23 -0.90
CA LEU A 113 3.10 -1.66 -1.20
C LEU A 113 3.74 -1.98 -2.57
N CYS A 114 3.35 -1.27 -3.63
CA CYS A 114 3.81 -1.53 -5.00
C CYS A 114 5.26 -1.09 -5.26
N ASN A 115 5.84 -0.22 -4.42
CA ASN A 115 7.25 0.10 -4.48
C ASN A 115 8.14 -1.11 -4.12
N GLY A 116 7.61 -2.07 -3.35
CA GLY A 116 8.31 -3.30 -2.98
C GLY A 116 9.56 -3.07 -2.13
N ALA A 117 9.62 -1.94 -1.39
CA ALA A 117 10.75 -1.67 -0.51
C ALA A 117 10.78 -2.66 0.66
N PRO A 118 11.94 -3.27 0.99
CA PRO A 118 12.06 -4.19 2.13
C PRO A 118 11.71 -3.55 3.47
N SER A 119 11.82 -2.23 3.56
CA SER A 119 11.56 -1.41 4.75
C SER A 119 10.22 -0.68 4.70
N ALA A 120 9.26 -1.16 3.88
CA ALA A 120 7.95 -0.54 3.75
C ALA A 120 7.15 -0.65 5.07
N ASP A 121 6.92 0.47 5.75
CA ASP A 121 6.37 0.53 7.12
C ASP A 121 4.93 -0.04 7.24
N ALA A 122 4.09 0.11 6.21
CA ALA A 122 2.71 -0.37 6.31
C ALA A 122 2.57 -1.87 5.99
N VAL A 123 3.46 -2.44 5.19
CA VAL A 123 3.32 -3.79 4.61
C VAL A 123 3.29 -4.90 5.67
N PRO A 124 4.17 -4.95 6.69
CA PRO A 124 4.10 -6.00 7.70
C PRO A 124 2.78 -6.00 8.47
N LEU A 125 2.22 -4.82 8.74
CA LEU A 125 0.94 -4.76 9.43
C LEU A 125 -0.23 -5.19 8.54
N LEU A 126 -0.23 -4.81 7.26
CA LEU A 126 -1.23 -5.29 6.30
C LEU A 126 -1.21 -6.81 6.18
N ILE A 127 -0.03 -7.42 6.13
CA ILE A 127 0.14 -8.88 6.11
C ILE A 127 -0.42 -9.48 7.40
N SER A 128 -0.09 -8.94 8.56
CA SER A 128 -0.59 -9.46 9.85
C SER A 128 -2.10 -9.31 10.03
N LEU A 129 -2.73 -8.37 9.32
CA LEU A 129 -4.17 -8.17 9.25
C LEU A 129 -4.85 -9.02 8.17
N GLU A 130 -4.10 -9.89 7.47
CA GLU A 130 -4.60 -10.69 6.34
C GLU A 130 -5.28 -9.84 5.26
N ALA A 131 -4.75 -8.64 5.04
CA ALA A 131 -5.30 -7.71 4.08
C ALA A 131 -5.27 -8.27 2.66
N MET A 132 -6.30 -7.94 1.89
CA MET A 132 -6.45 -8.36 0.50
C MET A 132 -6.07 -7.23 -0.44
N ALA A 133 -5.43 -7.58 -1.54
CA ALA A 133 -5.12 -6.66 -2.64
C ALA A 133 -6.06 -6.92 -3.81
N VAL A 134 -6.85 -5.94 -4.19
CA VAL A 134 -7.69 -5.97 -5.39
C VAL A 134 -6.89 -5.44 -6.56
N ILE A 135 -6.72 -6.26 -7.57
CA ILE A 135 -5.89 -5.98 -8.74
C ILE A 135 -6.77 -6.03 -9.98
N ALA A 136 -6.62 -5.06 -10.87
CA ALA A 136 -7.20 -5.07 -12.21
C ALA A 136 -6.11 -5.24 -13.27
N GLY A 137 -6.40 -5.97 -14.33
CA GLY A 137 -5.47 -6.20 -15.41
C GLY A 137 -6.18 -6.61 -16.71
N PRO A 138 -5.45 -6.89 -17.78
CA PRO A 138 -6.03 -7.26 -19.07
C PRO A 138 -6.95 -8.49 -19.01
N ALA A 139 -6.70 -9.41 -18.09
CA ALA A 139 -7.52 -10.61 -17.88
C ALA A 139 -8.73 -10.39 -16.94
N GLY A 140 -8.99 -9.15 -16.52
CA GLY A 140 -10.03 -8.82 -15.55
C GLY A 140 -9.50 -8.52 -14.16
N ARG A 141 -10.31 -8.75 -13.13
CA ARG A 141 -9.96 -8.48 -11.74
C ARG A 141 -9.63 -9.76 -10.99
N ARG A 142 -8.68 -9.64 -10.09
CA ARG A 142 -8.32 -10.69 -9.12
C ARG A 142 -8.08 -10.10 -7.74
N THR A 143 -8.31 -10.90 -6.71
CA THR A 143 -8.04 -10.52 -5.33
C THR A 143 -7.09 -11.54 -4.73
N VAL A 144 -6.02 -11.06 -4.08
CA VAL A 144 -4.98 -11.90 -3.48
C VAL A 144 -4.61 -11.37 -2.11
N LEU A 145 -4.01 -12.20 -1.26
CA LEU A 145 -3.42 -11.71 0.00
C LEU A 145 -2.29 -10.72 -0.28
N VAL A 146 -2.22 -9.64 0.48
CA VAL A 146 -1.14 -8.62 0.38
C VAL A 146 0.25 -9.26 0.52
N GLU A 147 0.39 -10.31 1.32
CA GLU A 147 1.66 -11.03 1.52
C GLU A 147 2.25 -11.63 0.23
N THR A 148 1.40 -11.92 -0.77
CA THR A 148 1.84 -12.51 -2.04
C THR A 148 2.35 -11.47 -3.04
N LEU A 149 2.16 -10.18 -2.76
CA LEU A 149 2.59 -9.13 -3.69
C LEU A 149 4.10 -8.83 -3.65
N PRO A 150 4.74 -8.67 -2.50
CA PRO A 150 6.19 -8.45 -2.46
C PRO A 150 6.94 -9.75 -2.81
N VAL A 151 7.60 -9.80 -3.97
CA VAL A 151 8.37 -10.97 -4.42
C VAL A 151 9.88 -10.77 -4.34
N GLY A 152 10.32 -9.61 -3.86
CA GLY A 152 11.72 -9.25 -3.66
C GLY A 152 11.93 -7.75 -3.63
N PRO A 153 13.14 -7.27 -3.30
CA PRO A 153 13.44 -5.85 -3.22
C PRO A 153 13.10 -5.11 -4.52
N GLY A 154 12.22 -4.11 -4.44
CA GLY A 154 11.76 -3.33 -5.58
C GLY A 154 10.91 -4.08 -6.60
N ARG A 155 10.41 -5.28 -6.27
CA ARG A 155 9.64 -6.15 -7.18
C ARG A 155 8.34 -6.62 -6.53
N THR A 156 7.29 -6.64 -7.34
CA THR A 156 5.97 -7.16 -6.96
C THR A 156 5.50 -8.21 -7.95
N ALA A 157 4.52 -9.01 -7.55
CA ALA A 157 3.85 -10.01 -8.38
C ALA A 157 2.83 -9.41 -9.38
N LEU A 158 2.80 -8.08 -9.53
CA LEU A 158 1.98 -7.43 -10.55
C LEU A 158 2.56 -7.69 -11.93
N ALA A 159 1.74 -8.21 -12.84
CA ALA A 159 2.11 -8.40 -14.23
C ALA A 159 2.03 -7.07 -15.03
N ALA A 160 2.55 -7.07 -16.26
CA ALA A 160 2.41 -5.94 -17.16
C ALA A 160 0.91 -5.65 -17.40
N GLY A 161 0.53 -4.38 -17.34
CA GLY A 161 -0.87 -3.94 -17.44
C GLY A 161 -1.70 -4.16 -16.18
N GLU A 162 -1.16 -4.77 -15.12
CA GLU A 162 -1.89 -4.86 -13.86
C GLU A 162 -1.70 -3.59 -12.99
N VAL A 163 -2.78 -3.20 -12.33
CA VAL A 163 -2.82 -2.08 -11.39
C VAL A 163 -3.48 -2.51 -10.08
N LEU A 164 -2.87 -2.15 -8.97
CA LEU A 164 -3.50 -2.27 -7.66
C LEU A 164 -4.62 -1.23 -7.55
N VAL A 165 -5.85 -1.69 -7.37
CA VAL A 165 -7.06 -0.84 -7.27
C VAL A 165 -7.30 -0.44 -5.83
N ALA A 166 -7.30 -1.42 -4.91
CA ALA A 166 -7.57 -1.19 -3.51
C ALA A 166 -6.83 -2.19 -2.62
N VAL A 167 -6.64 -1.79 -1.36
CA VAL A 167 -6.31 -2.69 -0.26
C VAL A 167 -7.56 -2.85 0.60
N GLU A 168 -7.99 -4.08 0.81
CA GLU A 168 -9.17 -4.40 1.60
C GLU A 168 -8.77 -5.03 2.93
N LEU A 169 -9.42 -4.58 4.00
CA LEU A 169 -9.33 -5.16 5.33
C LEU A 169 -10.59 -5.96 5.60
N LEU A 170 -10.42 -7.13 6.17
CA LEU A 170 -11.52 -7.94 6.67
C LEU A 170 -12.22 -7.24 7.85
N PRO A 171 -13.47 -7.61 8.16
CA PRO A 171 -14.13 -7.16 9.37
C PRO A 171 -13.26 -7.44 10.59
N ARG A 172 -13.09 -6.42 11.44
CA ARG A 172 -12.26 -6.56 12.64
C ARG A 172 -12.90 -7.54 13.63
N PRO A 173 -12.18 -8.59 14.07
CA PRO A 173 -12.68 -9.45 15.13
C PRO A 173 -12.91 -8.66 16.42
N LEU A 174 -13.93 -9.03 17.18
CA LEU A 174 -14.12 -8.51 18.54
C LEU A 174 -12.87 -8.83 19.39
N ARG A 175 -12.55 -7.95 20.36
CA ARG A 175 -11.39 -8.13 21.26
C ARG A 175 -10.08 -8.38 20.51
N SER A 176 -9.85 -7.63 19.43
CA SER A 176 -8.63 -7.71 18.64
C SER A 176 -7.83 -6.41 18.69
N ALA A 177 -6.52 -6.51 18.50
CA ALA A 177 -5.62 -5.38 18.36
C ALA A 177 -4.51 -5.72 17.36
N ALA A 178 -4.01 -4.68 16.68
CA ALA A 178 -2.87 -4.83 15.79
C ALA A 178 -1.88 -3.68 16.03
N ARG A 179 -0.59 -3.96 15.89
CA ARG A 179 0.47 -2.99 16.10
C ARG A 179 1.65 -3.25 15.18
N TYR A 180 2.29 -2.17 14.75
CA TYR A 180 3.57 -2.18 14.06
C TYR A 180 4.63 -1.49 14.92
N LEU A 181 5.81 -2.08 15.00
CA LEU A 181 6.98 -1.52 15.63
C LEU A 181 8.15 -1.58 14.65
N ARG A 182 8.97 -0.53 14.64
CA ARG A 182 10.19 -0.51 13.84
C ARG A 182 11.40 -0.09 14.67
N PHE A 183 12.53 -0.58 14.25
CA PHE A 183 13.83 -0.13 14.74
C PHE A 183 14.49 0.75 13.68
N THR A 184 14.86 1.96 14.07
CA THR A 184 15.55 2.95 13.24
C THR A 184 16.71 3.57 14.00
N PRO A 185 17.82 3.96 13.34
CA PRO A 185 18.92 4.69 13.97
C PRO A 185 18.49 6.07 14.49
N ARG A 186 17.53 6.72 13.83
CA ARG A 186 16.98 8.03 14.20
C ARG A 186 15.48 7.95 14.42
N ARG A 187 14.92 8.90 15.16
CA ARG A 187 13.48 8.90 15.48
C ARG A 187 12.60 9.27 14.28
N GLU A 188 13.09 10.14 13.41
CA GLU A 188 12.30 10.69 12.30
C GLU A 188 13.04 10.58 10.96
N MET A 189 12.28 10.44 9.89
CA MET A 189 12.72 10.40 8.50
C MET A 189 13.89 9.43 8.26
N ASP A 190 13.78 8.24 8.83
CA ASP A 190 14.79 7.20 8.67
C ASP A 190 14.17 5.91 8.17
N ILE A 191 14.99 5.11 7.48
CA ILE A 191 14.61 3.81 6.94
C ILE A 191 14.64 2.79 8.09
N ALA A 192 13.62 1.96 8.17
CA ALA A 192 13.57 0.90 9.17
C ALA A 192 14.63 -0.18 8.86
N ILE A 193 15.55 -0.42 9.79
CA ILE A 193 16.48 -1.57 9.74
C ILE A 193 15.70 -2.87 9.91
N ALA A 194 14.74 -2.87 10.82
CA ALA A 194 13.81 -3.97 11.03
C ALA A 194 12.45 -3.44 11.46
N GLY A 195 11.39 -4.11 11.03
CA GLY A 195 10.02 -3.82 11.42
C GLY A 195 9.22 -5.09 11.65
N ALA A 196 8.29 -5.06 12.59
CA ALA A 196 7.40 -6.18 12.88
C ALA A 196 5.96 -5.71 13.05
N GLY A 197 5.04 -6.33 12.32
CA GLY A 197 3.60 -6.21 12.45
C GLY A 197 3.03 -7.40 13.18
N VAL A 198 2.13 -7.17 14.12
CA VAL A 198 1.41 -8.22 14.86
C VAL A 198 -0.06 -7.85 14.94
N ALA A 199 -0.94 -8.81 14.68
CA ALA A 199 -2.37 -8.72 14.94
C ALA A 199 -2.77 -9.89 15.83
N LEU A 200 -3.59 -9.61 16.85
CA LEU A 200 -4.07 -10.61 17.82
C LEU A 200 -5.58 -10.49 17.96
N ALA A 201 -6.27 -11.61 18.03
CA ALA A 201 -7.66 -11.68 18.45
C ALA A 201 -7.79 -12.66 19.62
N ILE A 202 -8.59 -12.29 20.62
CA ILE A 202 -8.83 -13.06 21.84
C ILE A 202 -10.24 -13.63 21.80
N GLY A 203 -10.36 -14.93 22.00
CA GLY A 203 -11.63 -15.65 22.06
C GLY A 203 -12.42 -15.37 23.32
N GLY A 204 -13.60 -15.97 23.41
CA GLY A 204 -14.56 -15.75 24.50
C GLY A 204 -14.05 -16.11 25.90
N MET A 205 -13.21 -17.12 26.01
CA MET A 205 -12.63 -17.59 27.28
C MET A 205 -11.26 -16.98 27.59
N GLY A 206 -10.81 -16.00 26.78
CA GLY A 206 -9.51 -15.32 27.00
C GLY A 206 -8.33 -15.98 26.30
N GLU A 207 -8.53 -17.05 25.58
CA GLU A 207 -7.51 -17.70 24.75
C GLU A 207 -7.16 -16.85 23.54
N ILE A 208 -5.96 -17.04 22.98
CA ILE A 208 -5.58 -16.43 21.70
C ILE A 208 -6.27 -17.23 20.59
N ALA A 209 -7.26 -16.60 19.95
CA ALA A 209 -8.03 -17.20 18.86
C ALA A 209 -7.35 -17.03 17.50
N GLN A 210 -6.61 -15.92 17.29
CA GLN A 210 -5.91 -15.65 16.03
C GLN A 210 -4.63 -14.86 16.28
N ILE A 211 -3.57 -15.21 15.57
CA ILE A 211 -2.30 -14.47 15.53
C ILE A 211 -1.88 -14.29 14.07
N GLY A 212 -1.86 -13.03 13.62
CA GLY A 212 -1.16 -12.63 12.39
C GLY A 212 0.18 -11.98 12.76
N ARG A 213 1.27 -12.35 12.08
CA ARG A 213 2.58 -11.73 12.27
C ARG A 213 3.35 -11.64 10.96
N ALA A 214 4.02 -10.53 10.76
CA ALA A 214 4.92 -10.34 9.63
C ALA A 214 6.08 -9.44 10.05
N SER A 215 7.23 -9.63 9.41
CA SER A 215 8.39 -8.79 9.63
C SER A 215 9.00 -8.36 8.30
N CYS A 216 9.65 -7.20 8.29
CA CYS A 216 10.51 -6.77 7.21
C CYS A 216 11.89 -6.43 7.77
N ARG A 217 12.91 -6.62 6.93
CA ARG A 217 14.29 -6.29 7.25
C ARG A 217 14.97 -5.77 6.00
N GLU A 218 15.58 -4.60 6.11
CA GLU A 218 16.53 -4.16 5.10
C GLU A 218 17.83 -4.95 5.26
N ARG A 219 18.36 -5.46 4.14
CA ARG A 219 19.72 -5.98 4.14
C ARG A 219 20.65 -4.76 4.05
N VAL A 220 21.32 -4.49 5.15
CA VAL A 220 22.45 -3.56 5.22
C VAL A 220 23.62 -4.15 4.47
#